data_e6e5e665e9a6debf0f8a97beb0cbecb3
#
_entry.id   e6e5e665e9a6debf0f8a97beb0cbecb3
#
_cell.length_a   1.000
_cell.length_b   1.000
_cell.length_c   1.000
_cell.angle_alpha   90.00
_cell.angle_beta   90.00
_cell.angle_gamma   90.00
#
_symmetry.space_group_name_H-M   'P 1'
#
loop_
_entity.id
_entity.type
_entity.pdbx_description
1 polymer ?
#
loop_
_entity_poly.entity_id
_entity_poly.type
_entity_poly.pdbx_seq_one_letter_code
_entity_poly.pdbx_strand_id
1 'polypeptide(L)'
;MKRIILIAALALGVAFAAAAQPRAIGVRLGYGGEISYQHTLGGANFVEANLGSLGFVGLDISATYNFMIAQPNWTDRGEWGFYAGPGLSLGFGHNFNFAIQGQVGLEYTFWFPLQLAIDLKPQIGFWAGHGNAGFFTEGLYGFAPSLSVRYRF
;
A
#
# COMPACT_ATOMS: atom_id res chain seq x y z
N MET A 1 18.51 -0.63 19.17
CA MET A 1 17.07 -0.33 19.15
C MET A 1 16.80 1.17 19.15
N LYS A 2 17.30 1.97 20.09
CA LYS A 2 17.07 3.44 20.11
C LYS A 2 17.47 4.16 18.83
N ARG A 3 18.57 3.76 18.19
CA ARG A 3 19.04 4.38 16.91
C ARG A 3 18.13 4.06 15.73
N ILE A 4 17.54 2.88 15.67
CA ILE A 4 16.61 2.47 14.61
C ILE A 4 15.28 3.22 14.74
N ILE A 5 14.80 3.40 15.97
CA ILE A 5 13.60 4.20 16.26
C ILE A 5 13.85 5.67 15.89
N LEU A 6 15.05 6.20 16.17
CA LEU A 6 15.41 7.57 15.80
C LEU A 6 15.48 7.76 14.29
N ILE A 7 16.05 6.80 13.56
CA ILE A 7 16.13 6.84 12.08
C ILE A 7 14.73 6.71 11.48
N ALA A 8 13.88 5.83 12.00
CA ALA A 8 12.51 5.70 11.57
C ALA A 8 11.68 6.97 11.87
N ALA A 9 11.86 7.58 13.03
CA ALA A 9 11.21 8.84 13.40
C ALA A 9 11.72 10.01 12.55
N LEU A 10 13.02 10.04 12.22
CA LEU A 10 13.60 11.05 11.34
C LEU A 10 13.11 10.89 9.89
N ALA A 11 13.04 9.66 9.39
CA ALA A 11 12.51 9.34 8.05
C ALA A 11 11.03 9.71 7.94
N LEU A 12 10.23 9.44 8.97
CA LEU A 12 8.85 9.92 9.08
C LEU A 12 8.78 11.45 9.14
N GLY A 13 9.64 12.09 9.94
CA GLY A 13 9.68 13.55 10.06
C GLY A 13 10.06 14.26 8.76
N VAL A 14 11.01 13.72 7.99
CA VAL A 14 11.40 14.24 6.67
C VAL A 14 10.28 14.03 5.64
N ALA A 15 9.55 12.93 5.71
CA ALA A 15 8.38 12.68 4.87
C ALA A 15 7.26 13.71 5.13
N PHE A 16 7.09 14.17 6.37
CA PHE A 16 6.13 15.22 6.71
C PHE A 16 6.59 16.64 6.32
N ALA A 17 7.89 16.87 6.19
CA ALA A 17 8.44 18.19 5.83
C ALA A 17 8.42 18.49 4.32
N ALA A 18 8.22 17.49 3.46
CA ALA A 18 8.04 17.68 2.01
C ALA A 18 6.61 18.20 1.72
N ALA A 19 6.32 19.37 2.24
CA ALA A 19 5.01 19.99 2.21
C ALA A 19 4.55 20.37 0.80
N ALA A 20 3.28 20.22 0.54
CA ALA A 20 2.40 20.73 -0.51
C ALA A 20 1.86 19.70 -1.51
N GLN A 21 2.07 18.41 -1.30
CA GLN A 21 1.43 17.40 -2.15
C GLN A 21 0.31 16.69 -1.40
N PRO A 22 -0.81 16.36 -2.06
CA PRO A 22 -1.91 15.63 -1.44
C PRO A 22 -1.40 14.33 -0.80
N ARG A 23 -1.81 14.09 0.41
CA ARG A 23 -1.45 12.91 1.21
C ARG A 23 -2.70 12.25 1.74
N ALA A 24 -2.65 10.95 1.89
CA ALA A 24 -3.74 10.21 2.50
C ALA A 24 -3.19 9.14 3.44
N ILE A 25 -3.81 8.98 4.58
CA ILE A 25 -3.51 7.93 5.55
C ILE A 25 -4.80 7.25 5.97
N GLY A 26 -4.75 5.95 6.18
CA GLY A 26 -5.92 5.21 6.61
C GLY A 26 -5.65 3.73 6.81
N VAL A 27 -6.69 2.95 6.66
CA VAL A 27 -6.66 1.51 6.83
C VAL A 27 -7.03 0.82 5.52
N ARG A 28 -6.42 -0.31 5.28
CA ARG A 28 -6.70 -1.22 4.20
C ARG A 28 -7.04 -2.58 4.77
N LEU A 29 -8.19 -3.10 4.39
CA LEU A 29 -8.73 -4.37 4.87
C LEU A 29 -9.01 -5.29 3.67
N GLY A 30 -8.59 -6.51 3.78
CA GLY A 30 -8.79 -7.56 2.79
C GLY A 30 -8.44 -8.90 3.39
N TYR A 31 -7.48 -9.60 2.81
CA TYR A 31 -6.93 -10.83 3.40
C TYR A 31 -6.18 -10.59 4.72
N GLY A 32 -5.91 -9.35 5.06
CA GLY A 32 -5.30 -8.91 6.32
C GLY A 32 -5.71 -7.49 6.63
N GLY A 33 -5.07 -6.90 7.62
CA GLY A 33 -5.26 -5.51 8.03
C GLY A 33 -3.96 -4.74 7.94
N GLU A 34 -3.98 -3.61 7.23
CA GLU A 34 -2.81 -2.76 7.03
C GLU A 34 -3.13 -1.30 7.30
N ILE A 35 -2.17 -0.55 7.83
CA ILE A 35 -2.16 0.91 7.77
C ILE A 35 -1.62 1.27 6.39
N SER A 36 -2.33 2.13 5.68
CA SER A 36 -1.98 2.58 4.34
C SER A 36 -1.69 4.07 4.34
N TYR A 37 -0.58 4.44 3.73
CA TYR A 37 -0.17 5.82 3.51
C TYR A 37 0.11 6.04 2.03
N GLN A 38 -0.50 7.08 1.45
CA GLN A 38 -0.27 7.50 0.07
C GLN A 38 0.43 8.85 0.03
N HIS A 39 1.40 8.98 -0.85
CA HIS A 39 2.11 10.22 -1.15
C HIS A 39 2.12 10.48 -2.65
N THR A 40 1.55 11.61 -3.06
CA THR A 40 1.55 12.01 -4.48
C THR A 40 2.91 12.58 -4.86
N LEU A 41 3.45 12.14 -6.00
CA LEU A 41 4.81 12.50 -6.46
C LEU A 41 4.83 13.60 -7.53
N GLY A 42 3.75 14.34 -7.64
CA GLY A 42 3.53 15.28 -8.74
C GLY A 42 2.65 14.67 -9.83
N GLY A 43 1.73 15.46 -10.36
CA GLY A 43 0.67 14.95 -11.22
C GLY A 43 -0.27 14.03 -10.45
N ALA A 44 -0.73 12.97 -11.11
CA ALA A 44 -1.69 12.04 -10.52
C ALA A 44 -1.06 10.75 -9.95
N ASN A 45 0.23 10.51 -10.21
CA ASN A 45 0.94 9.31 -9.74
C ASN A 45 1.28 9.41 -8.24
N PHE A 46 1.29 8.27 -7.56
CA PHE A 46 1.54 8.23 -6.12
C PHE A 46 2.31 6.98 -5.70
N VAL A 47 3.00 7.08 -4.57
CA VAL A 47 3.53 5.93 -3.84
C VAL A 47 2.56 5.59 -2.72
N GLU A 48 2.27 4.32 -2.56
CA GLU A 48 1.53 3.77 -1.43
C GLU A 48 2.45 2.89 -0.60
N ALA A 49 2.56 3.19 0.68
CA ALA A 49 3.25 2.36 1.67
C ALA A 49 2.22 1.74 2.61
N ASN A 50 2.36 0.45 2.87
CA ASN A 50 1.48 -0.27 3.78
C ASN A 50 2.30 -0.98 4.85
N LEU A 51 1.76 -0.99 6.06
CA LEU A 51 2.32 -1.67 7.22
C LEU A 51 1.18 -2.40 7.93
N GLY A 52 1.32 -3.71 8.08
CA GLY A 52 0.28 -4.48 8.74
C GLY A 52 0.57 -5.96 8.80
N SER A 53 -0.46 -6.75 8.66
CA SER A 53 -0.37 -8.20 8.71
C SER A 53 -1.19 -8.81 7.58
N LEU A 54 -0.52 -9.47 6.67
CA LEU A 54 -1.16 -10.29 5.65
C LEU A 54 -1.64 -11.60 6.30
N GLY A 55 -2.91 -11.95 6.10
CA GLY A 55 -3.50 -13.13 6.73
C GLY A 55 -3.54 -13.11 8.25
N PHE A 56 -3.32 -11.95 8.88
CA PHE A 56 -3.21 -11.80 10.34
C PHE A 56 -2.08 -12.62 10.98
N VAL A 57 -1.07 -12.97 10.19
CA VAL A 57 0.11 -13.77 10.62
C VAL A 57 1.38 -13.00 10.31
N GLY A 58 2.07 -12.53 11.35
CA GLY A 58 3.33 -11.81 11.19
C GLY A 58 3.15 -10.32 10.85
N LEU A 59 4.23 -9.70 10.42
CA LEU A 59 4.30 -8.30 10.01
C LEU A 59 4.64 -8.22 8.52
N ASP A 60 3.89 -7.45 7.77
CA ASP A 60 4.15 -7.15 6.36
C ASP A 60 4.39 -5.65 6.18
N ILE A 61 5.38 -5.32 5.37
CA ILE A 61 5.70 -3.96 4.95
C ILE A 61 5.76 -3.97 3.43
N SER A 62 4.99 -3.12 2.79
CA SER A 62 5.00 -3.02 1.33
C SER A 62 5.03 -1.58 0.84
N ALA A 63 5.60 -1.40 -0.34
CA ALA A 63 5.60 -0.13 -1.05
C ALA A 63 5.30 -0.37 -2.53
N THR A 64 4.40 0.43 -3.09
CA THR A 64 3.96 0.33 -4.49
C THR A 64 3.98 1.71 -5.13
N TYR A 65 4.57 1.81 -6.30
CA TYR A 65 4.47 2.99 -7.15
C TYR A 65 3.30 2.84 -8.10
N ASN A 66 2.31 3.68 -7.97
CA ASN A 66 1.06 3.62 -8.73
C ASN A 66 0.99 4.73 -9.79
N PHE A 67 0.76 4.31 -11.02
CA PHE A 67 0.43 5.18 -12.13
C PHE A 67 -1.07 5.40 -12.17
N MET A 68 -1.51 6.64 -12.23
CA MET A 68 -2.91 6.96 -12.47
C MET A 68 -3.21 6.77 -13.95
N ILE A 69 -3.96 5.71 -14.27
CA ILE A 69 -4.22 5.31 -15.66
C ILE A 69 -5.38 6.11 -16.25
N ALA A 70 -6.44 6.32 -15.48
CA ALA A 70 -7.62 7.04 -15.92
C ALA A 70 -8.32 7.72 -14.75
N GLN A 71 -8.89 8.88 -15.01
CA GLN A 71 -9.72 9.65 -14.07
C GLN A 71 -11.06 9.98 -14.72
N PRO A 72 -12.00 9.02 -14.77
CA PRO A 72 -13.28 9.23 -15.41
C PRO A 72 -14.19 10.16 -14.60
N ASN A 73 -14.90 11.05 -15.28
CA ASN A 73 -15.90 11.94 -14.69
C ASN A 73 -17.26 11.23 -14.58
N TRP A 74 -17.36 10.24 -13.70
CA TRP A 74 -18.59 9.46 -13.50
C TRP A 74 -19.60 10.14 -12.57
N THR A 75 -19.14 11.11 -11.77
CA THR A 75 -19.97 11.84 -10.81
C THR A 75 -19.69 13.32 -10.90
N ASP A 76 -20.68 14.15 -10.60
CA ASP A 76 -20.57 15.62 -10.61
C ASP A 76 -19.67 16.15 -9.48
N ARG A 77 -19.45 15.36 -8.46
CA ARG A 77 -18.59 15.69 -7.32
C ARG A 77 -17.64 14.53 -7.02
N GLY A 78 -16.48 14.88 -6.45
CA GLY A 78 -15.43 13.91 -6.17
C GLY A 78 -14.68 13.51 -7.44
N GLU A 79 -13.66 12.68 -7.25
CA GLU A 79 -12.74 12.25 -8.31
C GLU A 79 -12.61 10.74 -8.29
N TRP A 80 -12.79 10.12 -9.44
CA TRP A 80 -12.52 8.71 -9.66
C TRP A 80 -11.12 8.53 -10.22
N GLY A 81 -10.43 7.47 -9.82
CA GLY A 81 -9.12 7.15 -10.32
C GLY A 81 -8.92 5.64 -10.49
N PHE A 82 -8.56 5.21 -11.70
CA PHE A 82 -7.99 3.89 -11.93
C PHE A 82 -6.48 3.97 -11.85
N TYR A 83 -5.88 3.11 -11.07
CA TYR A 83 -4.44 3.06 -10.91
C TYR A 83 -3.91 1.64 -10.99
N ALA A 84 -2.66 1.53 -11.41
CA ALA A 84 -1.90 0.29 -11.35
C ALA A 84 -0.41 0.59 -11.24
N GLY A 85 0.32 -0.33 -10.62
CA GLY A 85 1.76 -0.16 -10.50
C GLY A 85 2.48 -1.35 -9.88
N PRO A 86 3.81 -1.37 -10.03
CA PRO A 86 4.67 -2.35 -9.40
C PRO A 86 5.04 -1.94 -7.97
N GLY A 87 5.39 -2.93 -7.17
CA GLY A 87 5.85 -2.72 -5.80
C GLY A 87 6.65 -3.89 -5.27
N LEU A 88 7.06 -3.74 -4.02
CA LEU A 88 7.79 -4.75 -3.26
C LEU A 88 7.14 -4.94 -1.92
N SER A 89 7.25 -6.15 -1.37
CA SER A 89 6.84 -6.44 -0.01
C SER A 89 7.86 -7.26 0.74
N LEU A 90 7.91 -7.05 2.05
CA LEU A 90 8.72 -7.75 3.03
C LEU A 90 7.82 -8.24 4.14
N GLY A 91 7.83 -9.54 4.39
CA GLY A 91 7.08 -10.15 5.47
C GLY A 91 8.00 -10.73 6.53
N PHE A 92 7.61 -10.53 7.78
CA PHE A 92 8.33 -11.02 8.97
C PHE A 92 7.35 -11.76 9.87
N GLY A 93 7.66 -12.99 10.21
CA GLY A 93 6.82 -13.82 11.08
C GLY A 93 7.48 -15.15 11.32
N HIS A 94 6.76 -16.21 11.04
CA HIS A 94 7.31 -17.57 11.11
C HIS A 94 8.45 -17.78 10.12
N ASN A 95 8.34 -17.15 8.94
CA ASN A 95 9.37 -17.10 7.91
C ASN A 95 9.62 -15.65 7.50
N PHE A 96 10.78 -15.38 6.93
CA PHE A 96 11.04 -14.16 6.18
C PHE A 96 10.49 -14.31 4.76
N ASN A 97 9.75 -13.34 4.28
CA ASN A 97 9.20 -13.31 2.94
C ASN A 97 9.67 -12.06 2.20
N PHE A 98 10.00 -12.22 0.94
CA PHE A 98 10.24 -11.12 0.00
C PHE A 98 9.43 -11.36 -1.25
N ALA A 99 8.71 -10.35 -1.71
CA ALA A 99 7.93 -10.47 -2.93
C ALA A 99 8.01 -9.21 -3.80
N ILE A 100 7.93 -9.44 -5.09
CA ILE A 100 7.53 -8.44 -6.08
C ILE A 100 6.02 -8.48 -6.15
N GLN A 101 5.38 -7.32 -6.09
CA GLN A 101 3.93 -7.21 -6.19
C GLN A 101 3.50 -6.28 -7.31
N GLY A 102 2.32 -6.53 -7.84
CA GLY A 102 1.56 -5.55 -8.60
C GLY A 102 0.44 -4.99 -7.74
N GLN A 103 -0.05 -3.82 -8.07
CA GLN A 103 -1.30 -3.30 -7.53
C GLN A 103 -2.15 -2.78 -8.67
N VAL A 104 -3.43 -3.07 -8.63
CA VAL A 104 -4.42 -2.48 -9.53
C VAL A 104 -5.65 -2.14 -8.73
N GLY A 105 -6.16 -0.94 -8.90
CA GLY A 105 -7.28 -0.49 -8.09
C GLY A 105 -8.09 0.64 -8.71
N LEU A 106 -9.19 0.87 -8.06
CA LEU A 106 -10.11 1.97 -8.29
C LEU A 106 -10.27 2.74 -7.00
N GLU A 107 -10.06 4.05 -7.06
CA GLU A 107 -10.27 4.93 -5.92
C GLU A 107 -11.33 5.98 -6.22
N TYR A 108 -12.00 6.42 -5.17
CA TYR A 108 -12.91 7.54 -5.17
C TYR A 108 -12.53 8.51 -4.07
N THR A 109 -12.18 9.72 -4.47
CA THR A 109 -11.87 10.82 -3.57
C THR A 109 -13.07 11.73 -3.46
N PHE A 110 -13.58 11.87 -2.26
CA PHE A 110 -14.73 12.75 -1.97
C PHE A 110 -14.33 14.23 -2.02
N TRP A 111 -15.32 15.10 -2.05
CA TRP A 111 -15.17 16.57 -1.93
C TRP A 111 -14.83 17.02 -0.50
N PHE A 112 -14.89 16.13 0.46
CA PHE A 112 -14.41 16.28 1.83
C PHE A 112 -13.22 15.31 2.02
N PRO A 113 -12.40 15.43 3.08
CA PRO A 113 -11.12 14.72 3.19
C PRO A 113 -11.28 13.21 3.46
N LEU A 114 -11.99 12.52 2.60
CA LEU A 114 -12.18 11.06 2.61
C LEU A 114 -11.84 10.49 1.24
N GLN A 115 -11.15 9.36 1.24
CA GLN A 115 -10.88 8.56 0.06
C GLN A 115 -11.25 7.09 0.34
N LEU A 116 -11.95 6.48 -0.59
CA LEU A 116 -12.24 5.05 -0.61
C LEU A 116 -11.51 4.42 -1.79
N ALA A 117 -11.01 3.22 -1.61
CA ALA A 117 -10.43 2.46 -2.72
C ALA A 117 -10.73 0.97 -2.58
N ILE A 118 -10.82 0.31 -3.73
CA ILE A 118 -10.83 -1.13 -3.85
C ILE A 118 -9.67 -1.54 -4.75
N ASP A 119 -8.86 -2.48 -4.33
CA ASP A 119 -7.67 -2.89 -5.08
C ASP A 119 -7.34 -4.37 -4.92
N LEU A 120 -6.50 -4.84 -5.83
CA LEU A 120 -5.91 -6.17 -5.87
C LEU A 120 -4.39 -6.02 -5.82
N LYS A 121 -3.70 -6.87 -5.05
CA LYS A 121 -2.24 -6.91 -4.94
C LYS A 121 -1.68 -8.31 -5.19
N PRO A 122 -1.64 -8.78 -6.45
CA PRO A 122 -0.97 -10.04 -6.77
C PRO A 122 0.53 -9.97 -6.45
N GLN A 123 1.06 -11.05 -5.88
CA GLN A 123 2.45 -11.14 -5.45
C GLN A 123 3.11 -12.42 -5.96
N ILE A 124 4.40 -12.32 -6.24
CA ILE A 124 5.29 -13.46 -6.47
C ILE A 124 6.59 -13.24 -5.69
N GLY A 125 7.03 -14.23 -4.96
CA GLY A 125 8.21 -14.05 -4.13
C GLY A 125 8.81 -15.35 -3.63
N PHE A 126 9.68 -15.22 -2.64
CA PHE A 126 10.27 -16.33 -1.95
C PHE A 126 10.13 -16.17 -0.43
N TRP A 127 10.13 -17.28 0.25
CA TRP A 127 10.18 -17.35 1.70
C TRP A 127 11.42 -18.14 2.17
N ALA A 128 11.93 -17.78 3.31
CA ALA A 128 13.04 -18.48 3.94
C ALA A 128 12.82 -18.56 5.45
N GLY A 129 13.03 -19.75 6.02
CA GLY A 129 12.91 -19.96 7.46
C GLY A 129 13.18 -21.42 7.85
N HIS A 130 13.63 -21.62 9.09
CA HIS A 130 13.89 -22.94 9.70
C HIS A 130 14.77 -23.88 8.86
N GLY A 131 15.75 -23.33 8.11
CA GLY A 131 16.64 -24.10 7.23
C GLY A 131 16.06 -24.49 5.89
N ASN A 132 14.86 -24.03 5.55
CA ASN A 132 14.18 -24.24 4.27
C ASN A 132 13.89 -22.89 3.59
N ALA A 133 13.78 -22.95 2.27
CA ALA A 133 13.37 -21.81 1.44
C ALA A 133 12.56 -22.31 0.27
N GLY A 134 11.67 -21.48 -0.24
CA GLY A 134 10.84 -21.80 -1.39
C GLY A 134 10.27 -20.58 -2.07
N PHE A 135 9.68 -20.77 -3.23
CA PHE A 135 8.94 -19.76 -3.97
C PHE A 135 7.45 -19.84 -3.64
N PHE A 136 6.79 -18.70 -3.70
CA PHE A 136 5.34 -18.64 -3.61
C PHE A 136 4.77 -17.69 -4.64
N THR A 137 3.54 -17.97 -5.02
CA THR A 137 2.70 -17.05 -5.77
C THR A 137 1.40 -16.90 -5.00
N GLU A 138 1.08 -15.69 -4.61
CA GLU A 138 -0.20 -15.42 -3.97
C GLU A 138 -1.29 -15.16 -5.01
N GLY A 139 -1.55 -16.16 -5.85
CA GLY A 139 -2.57 -16.07 -6.87
C GLY A 139 -3.98 -15.92 -6.28
N LEU A 140 -4.31 -16.67 -5.22
CA LEU A 140 -5.64 -16.64 -4.61
C LEU A 140 -5.81 -15.44 -3.68
N TYR A 141 -4.80 -15.11 -2.89
CA TYR A 141 -4.86 -14.03 -1.89
C TYR A 141 -4.53 -12.67 -2.49
N GLY A 142 -3.63 -12.62 -3.45
CA GLY A 142 -3.32 -11.41 -4.21
C GLY A 142 -4.48 -10.95 -5.09
N PHE A 143 -5.36 -11.85 -5.48
CA PHE A 143 -6.60 -11.54 -6.20
C PHE A 143 -7.82 -11.33 -5.29
N ALA A 144 -7.67 -11.48 -3.98
CA ALA A 144 -8.72 -11.09 -3.06
C ALA A 144 -8.83 -9.55 -3.01
N PRO A 145 -10.02 -8.98 -3.27
CA PRO A 145 -10.17 -7.54 -3.22
C PRO A 145 -9.97 -7.00 -1.81
N SER A 146 -9.30 -5.88 -1.71
CA SER A 146 -9.12 -5.15 -0.47
C SER A 146 -9.81 -3.80 -0.55
N LEU A 147 -10.40 -3.38 0.56
CA LEU A 147 -11.03 -2.08 0.73
C LEU A 147 -10.14 -1.18 1.56
N SER A 148 -9.96 0.05 1.09
CA SER A 148 -9.21 1.06 1.82
C SER A 148 -10.10 2.25 2.13
N VAL A 149 -9.94 2.77 3.35
CA VAL A 149 -10.56 4.00 3.80
C VAL A 149 -9.45 4.91 4.30
N ARG A 150 -9.29 6.07 3.67
CA ARG A 150 -8.19 7.00 3.98
C ARG A 150 -8.71 8.41 4.21
N TYR A 151 -8.04 9.10 5.12
CA TYR A 151 -8.19 10.53 5.34
C TYR A 151 -7.14 11.28 4.52
N ARG A 152 -7.56 12.32 3.79
CA ARG A 152 -6.68 13.21 3.01
C ARG A 152 -6.41 14.50 3.77
N PHE A 153 -5.16 14.95 3.76
CA PHE A 153 -4.70 16.17 4.43
C PHE A 153 -3.66 16.93 3.61
#